data_668729b76b663d10bf6f337b9bca2f0f
#
_entry.id   668729b76b663d10bf6f337b9bca2f0f
#
_cell.length_a   1.000
_cell.length_b   1.000
_cell.length_c   1.000
_cell.angle_alpha   90.00
_cell.angle_beta   90.00
_cell.angle_gamma   90.00
#
_symmetry.space_group_name_H-M   'P 1'
#
loop_
_entity.id
_entity.type
_entity.pdbx_description
1 polymer ?
#
loop_
_entity_poly.entity_id
_entity_poly.type
_entity_poly.pdbx_seq_one_letter_code
_entity_poly.pdbx_strand_id
1 'polypeptide(L)'
;MPRGRTLLVVIAVLAWAAVAAWNALKPLPPGTHVASLATRLTESQVQIVGVSAAGSDIEARELAAIDRASELIVLDAAPLSRAVGRGLLLQRTKRPNIKIVLVSDPRSEAYGGTPVEYLESLERAGVIVARVRLDRLRDCIPLYSALWRLTVGWWSDPFDEHPGEPGLRASLRERNRKADQRRLLVADDGAGGWVSFVSAAPDGDLAVQITGDLARDIAASEIKIAAWSSGDDRLPVPPRTAAGGPGSIDARFLTEGAIRGAMLDALGTAAAGDEVGLAAPRLSDRRVIGALLRAAARGAQVRVLLDPGATPNSSVAAELERGGSGNIELRWRERPALATAAFAFVARRGELWASTGAADFTRPSLDDVDLESAIELRLPERAAAARALESHFAAKWAAGAAYPRHAVESQADYWQYRLMAAAQLAAY
;
A
#
# COMPACT_ATOMS: atom_id res chain seq x y z
N MET A 1 31.37 17.37 41.58
CA MET A 1 30.53 16.20 41.22
C MET A 1 29.34 16.48 40.27
N PRO A 2 28.78 17.71 40.06
CA PRO A 2 27.66 17.90 39.13
C PRO A 2 28.06 17.78 37.64
N ARG A 3 29.27 18.14 37.26
CA ARG A 3 29.74 18.18 35.84
C ARG A 3 29.74 16.78 35.15
N GLY A 4 30.10 15.71 35.89
CA GLY A 4 30.11 14.35 35.32
C GLY A 4 28.70 13.81 35.00
N ARG A 5 27.70 14.12 35.85
CA ARG A 5 26.30 13.73 35.58
C ARG A 5 25.71 14.47 34.37
N THR A 6 26.02 15.76 34.23
CA THR A 6 25.58 16.55 33.06
C THR A 6 26.21 16.00 31.78
N LEU A 7 27.50 15.63 31.78
CA LEU A 7 28.16 15.03 30.62
C LEU A 7 27.53 13.71 30.22
N LEU A 8 27.22 12.83 31.17
CA LEU A 8 26.55 11.55 30.89
C LEU A 8 25.16 11.72 30.29
N VAL A 9 24.37 12.67 30.79
CA VAL A 9 23.04 12.99 30.21
C VAL A 9 23.18 13.52 28.78
N VAL A 10 24.14 14.40 28.51
CA VAL A 10 24.38 14.90 27.16
C VAL A 10 24.78 13.78 26.21
N ILE A 11 25.69 12.88 26.63
CA ILE A 11 26.10 11.72 25.84
C ILE A 11 24.90 10.81 25.54
N ALA A 12 24.05 10.53 26.54
CA ALA A 12 22.87 9.70 26.37
C ALA A 12 21.86 10.32 25.36
N VAL A 13 21.62 11.62 25.46
CA VAL A 13 20.73 12.33 24.52
C VAL A 13 21.32 12.34 23.11
N LEU A 14 22.62 12.56 22.96
CA LEU A 14 23.26 12.52 21.64
C LEU A 14 23.23 11.12 21.03
N ALA A 15 23.48 10.08 21.81
CA ALA A 15 23.38 8.69 21.38
C ALA A 15 21.96 8.36 20.94
N TRP A 16 20.96 8.75 21.73
CA TRP A 16 19.54 8.58 21.37
C TRP A 16 19.18 9.30 20.07
N ALA A 17 19.58 10.56 19.93
CA ALA A 17 19.33 11.34 18.70
C ALA A 17 20.04 10.73 17.49
N ALA A 18 21.28 10.25 17.64
CA ALA A 18 22.02 9.59 16.56
C ALA A 18 21.36 8.28 16.12
N VAL A 19 20.90 7.44 17.06
CA VAL A 19 20.18 6.21 16.75
C VAL A 19 18.85 6.51 16.09
N ALA A 20 18.13 7.55 16.53
CA ALA A 20 16.88 7.98 15.92
C ALA A 20 17.12 8.45 14.47
N ALA A 21 18.09 9.33 14.26
CA ALA A 21 18.44 9.83 12.93
C ALA A 21 18.87 8.71 11.99
N TRP A 22 19.72 7.79 12.45
CA TRP A 22 20.15 6.65 11.66
C TRP A 22 18.97 5.81 11.16
N ASN A 23 18.03 5.48 12.05
CA ASN A 23 16.89 4.64 11.69
C ASN A 23 15.80 5.37 10.89
N ALA A 24 15.73 6.71 11.01
CA ALA A 24 14.87 7.55 10.15
C ALA A 24 15.41 7.70 8.73
N LEU A 25 16.73 7.69 8.58
CA LEU A 25 17.43 8.02 7.34
C LEU A 25 18.08 6.79 6.67
N LYS A 26 17.70 5.58 7.08
CA LYS A 26 18.17 4.35 6.40
C LYS A 26 18.00 4.49 4.89
N PRO A 27 18.95 4.02 4.08
CA PRO A 27 18.78 3.96 2.64
C PRO A 27 17.56 3.12 2.30
N LEU A 28 16.82 3.56 1.30
CA LEU A 28 15.67 2.82 0.80
C LEU A 28 16.15 1.55 0.07
N PRO A 29 15.41 0.42 0.20
CA PRO A 29 15.70 -0.79 -0.56
C PRO A 29 15.67 -0.55 -2.06
N PRO A 30 16.45 -1.29 -2.86
CA PRO A 30 16.31 -1.29 -4.31
C PRO A 30 14.88 -1.69 -4.71
N GLY A 31 14.27 -1.00 -5.67
CA GLY A 31 12.89 -1.26 -6.11
C GLY A 31 11.82 -0.56 -5.27
N THR A 32 12.22 0.33 -4.34
CA THR A 32 11.32 1.22 -3.62
C THR A 32 11.35 2.63 -4.16
N HIS A 33 10.38 3.46 -3.74
CA HIS A 33 10.19 4.86 -4.16
C HIS A 33 10.18 4.99 -5.69
N VAL A 34 9.50 4.04 -6.36
CA VAL A 34 9.48 3.96 -7.82
C VAL A 34 8.43 4.94 -8.35
N ALA A 35 8.86 5.85 -9.19
CA ALA A 35 8.00 6.73 -9.99
C ALA A 35 8.44 6.76 -11.46
N SER A 36 9.50 6.03 -11.79
CA SER A 36 10.12 6.04 -13.12
C SER A 36 9.61 4.96 -14.07
N LEU A 37 8.80 4.02 -13.56
CA LEU A 37 8.15 3.00 -14.40
C LEU A 37 6.87 3.60 -14.98
N ALA A 38 7.01 4.28 -16.10
CA ALA A 38 5.93 4.96 -16.80
C ALA A 38 5.90 4.54 -18.26
N THR A 39 4.71 4.40 -18.82
CA THR A 39 4.51 4.09 -20.25
C THR A 39 3.15 4.56 -20.72
N ARG A 40 2.95 4.57 -22.04
CA ARG A 40 1.65 4.75 -22.65
C ARG A 40 1.06 3.41 -23.04
N LEU A 41 -0.16 3.15 -22.59
CA LEU A 41 -0.89 1.91 -22.83
C LEU A 41 -2.08 2.17 -23.77
N THR A 42 -2.44 1.15 -24.53
CA THR A 42 -3.71 1.12 -25.26
C THR A 42 -4.84 0.72 -24.31
N GLU A 43 -6.09 0.99 -24.68
CA GLU A 43 -7.25 0.59 -23.87
C GLU A 43 -7.33 -0.93 -23.64
N SER A 44 -6.85 -1.74 -24.59
CA SER A 44 -6.80 -3.20 -24.44
C SER A 44 -5.75 -3.71 -23.44
N GLN A 45 -4.78 -2.87 -23.10
CA GLN A 45 -3.71 -3.23 -22.16
C GLN A 45 -4.05 -2.90 -20.69
N VAL A 46 -5.11 -2.15 -20.45
CA VAL A 46 -5.56 -1.76 -19.10
C VAL A 46 -6.97 -2.27 -18.87
N GLN A 47 -7.16 -3.06 -17.83
CA GLN A 47 -8.47 -3.53 -17.42
C GLN A 47 -8.68 -3.31 -15.92
N ILE A 48 -9.81 -2.72 -15.57
CA ILE A 48 -10.23 -2.61 -14.18
C ILE A 48 -11.01 -3.87 -13.82
N VAL A 49 -10.53 -4.57 -12.81
CA VAL A 49 -11.11 -5.81 -12.32
C VAL A 49 -11.72 -5.53 -10.96
N GLY A 50 -13.00 -5.77 -10.81
CA GLY A 50 -13.75 -5.53 -9.57
C GLY A 50 -14.39 -6.81 -9.05
N VAL A 51 -14.94 -6.72 -7.84
CA VAL A 51 -15.79 -7.79 -7.28
C VAL A 51 -17.16 -7.71 -7.94
N SER A 52 -17.56 -8.80 -8.60
CA SER A 52 -18.94 -8.99 -9.03
C SER A 52 -19.79 -9.59 -7.89
N ALA A 53 -21.10 -9.51 -8.02
CA ALA A 53 -22.03 -10.16 -7.06
C ALA A 53 -21.83 -11.70 -6.94
N ALA A 54 -21.07 -12.29 -7.85
CA ALA A 54 -20.77 -13.74 -7.89
C ALA A 54 -19.43 -14.11 -7.21
N GLY A 55 -18.70 -13.15 -6.64
CA GLY A 55 -17.39 -13.38 -6.01
C GLY A 55 -16.26 -12.55 -6.63
N SER A 56 -15.04 -12.77 -6.17
CA SER A 56 -13.88 -12.01 -6.65
C SER A 56 -13.43 -12.51 -8.03
N ASP A 57 -13.68 -11.71 -9.06
CA ASP A 57 -13.11 -11.93 -10.39
C ASP A 57 -11.56 -11.82 -10.39
N ILE A 58 -11.00 -11.18 -9.38
CA ILE A 58 -9.55 -10.95 -9.26
C ILE A 58 -8.82 -12.28 -9.09
N GLU A 59 -9.18 -13.08 -8.09
CA GLU A 59 -8.52 -14.36 -7.82
C GLU A 59 -8.64 -15.33 -9.01
N ALA A 60 -9.81 -15.38 -9.66
CA ALA A 60 -10.00 -16.23 -10.84
C ALA A 60 -9.07 -15.82 -11.99
N ARG A 61 -8.86 -14.54 -12.20
CA ARG A 61 -7.94 -14.02 -13.23
C ARG A 61 -6.48 -14.23 -12.87
N GLU A 62 -6.12 -14.06 -11.60
CA GLU A 62 -4.78 -14.39 -11.09
C GLU A 62 -4.46 -15.86 -11.32
N LEU A 63 -5.38 -16.77 -10.98
CA LEU A 63 -5.22 -18.21 -11.22
C LEU A 63 -5.10 -18.54 -12.70
N ALA A 64 -5.86 -17.87 -13.57
CA ALA A 64 -5.75 -18.05 -15.01
C ALA A 64 -4.41 -17.53 -15.57
N ALA A 65 -3.84 -16.47 -14.98
CA ALA A 65 -2.51 -16.00 -15.34
C ALA A 65 -1.41 -16.97 -14.88
N ILE A 66 -1.50 -17.47 -13.65
CA ILE A 66 -0.60 -18.49 -13.11
C ILE A 66 -0.59 -19.75 -13.99
N ASP A 67 -1.76 -20.23 -14.42
CA ASP A 67 -1.86 -21.45 -15.24
C ASP A 67 -1.23 -21.29 -16.64
N ARG A 68 -1.27 -20.09 -17.21
CA ARG A 68 -0.64 -19.79 -18.50
C ARG A 68 0.87 -19.59 -18.43
N ALA A 69 1.37 -19.09 -17.30
CA ALA A 69 2.77 -18.73 -17.13
C ALA A 69 3.72 -19.90 -17.47
N SER A 70 4.82 -19.63 -18.15
CA SER A 70 5.78 -20.64 -18.62
C SER A 70 7.20 -20.43 -18.13
N GLU A 71 7.59 -19.20 -17.82
CA GLU A 71 8.96 -18.82 -17.49
C GLU A 71 9.10 -18.26 -16.09
N LEU A 72 8.24 -17.28 -15.73
CA LEU A 72 8.39 -16.54 -14.49
C LEU A 72 7.03 -16.11 -13.91
N ILE A 73 6.87 -16.35 -12.62
CA ILE A 73 5.79 -15.77 -11.79
C ILE A 73 6.47 -15.00 -10.66
N VAL A 74 6.07 -13.76 -10.45
CA VAL A 74 6.45 -12.93 -9.31
C VAL A 74 5.17 -12.54 -8.57
N LEU A 75 5.11 -12.86 -7.30
CA LEU A 75 3.97 -12.57 -6.43
C LEU A 75 4.46 -11.87 -5.17
N ASP A 76 3.87 -10.74 -4.86
CA ASP A 76 3.97 -10.10 -3.55
C ASP A 76 2.60 -10.13 -2.91
N ALA A 77 2.46 -10.90 -1.84
CA ALA A 77 1.18 -11.14 -1.20
C ALA A 77 1.32 -11.50 0.28
N ALA A 78 0.68 -10.69 1.11
CA ALA A 78 0.53 -10.94 2.53
C ALA A 78 -0.89 -10.54 2.99
N PRO A 79 -1.76 -11.47 3.39
CA PRO A 79 -1.60 -12.95 3.36
C PRO A 79 -1.74 -13.55 1.96
N LEU A 80 -1.13 -14.72 1.77
CA LEU A 80 -1.26 -15.51 0.55
C LEU A 80 -2.59 -16.29 0.55
N SER A 81 -3.41 -16.10 -0.49
CA SER A 81 -4.62 -16.91 -0.69
C SER A 81 -4.26 -18.40 -0.88
N ARG A 82 -5.04 -19.28 -0.25
CA ARG A 82 -4.86 -20.73 -0.39
C ARG A 82 -5.06 -21.21 -1.83
N ALA A 83 -5.96 -20.59 -2.58
CA ALA A 83 -6.21 -20.95 -3.98
C ALA A 83 -5.01 -20.55 -4.85
N VAL A 84 -4.50 -19.33 -4.69
CA VAL A 84 -3.30 -18.84 -5.39
C VAL A 84 -2.09 -19.72 -5.07
N GLY A 85 -1.82 -20.00 -3.80
CA GLY A 85 -0.70 -20.85 -3.41
C GLY A 85 -0.80 -22.29 -3.97
N ARG A 86 -2.00 -22.89 -4.04
CA ARG A 86 -2.22 -24.18 -4.74
C ARG A 86 -1.95 -24.04 -6.23
N GLY A 87 -2.38 -22.94 -6.85
CA GLY A 87 -2.09 -22.64 -8.26
C GLY A 87 -0.60 -22.62 -8.54
N LEU A 88 0.21 -21.99 -7.69
CA LEU A 88 1.67 -21.96 -7.79
C LEU A 88 2.27 -23.37 -7.72
N LEU A 89 1.83 -24.21 -6.77
CA LEU A 89 2.29 -25.61 -6.63
C LEU A 89 1.94 -26.43 -7.85
N LEU A 90 0.72 -26.31 -8.36
CA LEU A 90 0.29 -27.02 -9.57
C LEU A 90 1.10 -26.59 -10.78
N GLN A 91 1.34 -25.29 -10.93
CA GLN A 91 2.12 -24.77 -12.05
C GLN A 91 3.58 -25.22 -11.98
N ARG A 92 4.17 -25.24 -10.79
CA ARG A 92 5.52 -25.78 -10.57
C ARG A 92 5.61 -27.27 -10.90
N THR A 93 4.55 -28.03 -10.60
CA THR A 93 4.47 -29.46 -10.94
C THR A 93 4.34 -29.67 -12.46
N LYS A 94 3.48 -28.87 -13.12
CA LYS A 94 3.30 -28.94 -14.59
C LYS A 94 4.55 -28.51 -15.35
N ARG A 95 5.27 -27.51 -14.84
CA ARG A 95 6.43 -26.88 -15.48
C ARG A 95 7.62 -26.80 -14.50
N PRO A 96 8.41 -27.87 -14.36
CA PRO A 96 9.48 -27.94 -13.35
C PRO A 96 10.58 -26.89 -13.49
N ASN A 97 10.70 -26.24 -14.66
CA ASN A 97 11.70 -25.20 -14.92
C ASN A 97 11.19 -23.76 -14.68
N ILE A 98 9.88 -23.59 -14.45
CA ILE A 98 9.32 -22.25 -14.20
C ILE A 98 9.95 -21.65 -12.94
N LYS A 99 10.28 -20.37 -12.98
CA LYS A 99 10.74 -19.64 -11.81
C LYS A 99 9.54 -19.00 -11.13
N ILE A 100 9.39 -19.24 -9.82
CA ILE A 100 8.32 -18.65 -9.01
C ILE A 100 9.00 -17.94 -7.86
N VAL A 101 8.80 -16.63 -7.76
CA VAL A 101 9.30 -15.79 -6.68
C VAL A 101 8.11 -15.25 -5.89
N LEU A 102 8.06 -15.58 -4.61
CA LEU A 102 7.07 -15.08 -3.65
C LEU A 102 7.76 -14.15 -2.65
N VAL A 103 7.36 -12.89 -2.63
CA VAL A 103 7.70 -11.94 -1.58
C VAL A 103 6.66 -12.06 -0.48
N SER A 104 7.08 -12.15 0.77
CA SER A 104 6.20 -12.36 1.92
C SER A 104 6.54 -11.43 3.06
N ASP A 105 5.52 -10.87 3.70
CA ASP A 105 5.66 -10.13 4.96
C ASP A 105 5.76 -11.12 6.14
N PRO A 106 6.88 -11.17 6.87
CA PRO A 106 7.03 -12.05 8.03
C PRO A 106 6.02 -11.76 9.15
N ARG A 107 5.39 -10.59 9.16
CA ARG A 107 4.29 -10.30 10.09
C ARG A 107 3.02 -11.08 9.75
N SER A 108 2.74 -11.29 8.46
CA SER A 108 1.65 -12.15 8.05
C SER A 108 1.80 -13.57 8.60
N GLU A 109 3.05 -14.04 8.70
CA GLU A 109 3.35 -15.34 9.33
C GLU A 109 3.07 -15.31 10.84
N ALA A 110 3.47 -14.23 11.53
CA ALA A 110 3.35 -14.12 12.99
C ALA A 110 1.91 -13.89 13.49
N TYR A 111 1.07 -13.21 12.71
CA TYR A 111 -0.28 -12.78 13.13
C TYR A 111 -1.43 -13.51 12.42
N GLY A 112 -1.21 -14.76 12.00
CA GLY A 112 -2.25 -15.65 11.51
C GLY A 112 -2.67 -15.42 10.05
N GLY A 113 -1.85 -14.72 9.26
CA GLY A 113 -2.06 -14.56 7.82
C GLY A 113 -1.69 -15.83 7.05
N THR A 114 -0.43 -15.95 6.59
CA THR A 114 0.06 -17.14 5.90
C THR A 114 0.85 -18.01 6.87
N PRO A 115 0.44 -19.27 7.16
CA PRO A 115 1.18 -20.15 8.05
C PRO A 115 2.60 -20.44 7.56
N VAL A 116 3.57 -20.45 8.47
CA VAL A 116 4.99 -20.72 8.15
C VAL A 116 5.16 -22.07 7.46
N GLU A 117 4.49 -23.10 7.95
CA GLU A 117 4.55 -24.46 7.40
C GLU A 117 4.06 -24.52 5.95
N TYR A 118 3.13 -23.61 5.60
CA TYR A 118 2.64 -23.49 4.25
C TYR A 118 3.68 -22.87 3.32
N LEU A 119 4.35 -21.81 3.76
CA LEU A 119 5.47 -21.22 3.02
C LEU A 119 6.64 -22.20 2.85
N GLU A 120 6.97 -22.96 3.90
CA GLU A 120 7.99 -24.03 3.81
C GLU A 120 7.59 -25.13 2.82
N SER A 121 6.30 -25.41 2.67
CA SER A 121 5.82 -26.37 1.66
C SER A 121 6.02 -25.85 0.24
N LEU A 122 5.87 -24.54 0.02
CA LEU A 122 6.17 -23.87 -1.25
C LEU A 122 7.68 -23.90 -1.54
N GLU A 123 8.52 -23.60 -0.54
CA GLU A 123 9.98 -23.66 -0.65
C GLU A 123 10.46 -25.07 -1.02
N ARG A 124 9.93 -26.10 -0.36
CA ARG A 124 10.24 -27.51 -0.67
C ARG A 124 9.83 -27.90 -2.10
N ALA A 125 8.79 -27.28 -2.65
CA ALA A 125 8.37 -27.45 -4.03
C ALA A 125 9.24 -26.66 -5.04
N GLY A 126 10.18 -25.85 -4.54
CA GLY A 126 11.09 -25.06 -5.37
C GLY A 126 10.57 -23.66 -5.73
N VAL A 127 9.60 -23.13 -4.97
CA VAL A 127 9.24 -21.73 -5.00
C VAL A 127 10.29 -20.95 -4.19
N ILE A 128 10.76 -19.84 -4.71
CA ILE A 128 11.70 -18.94 -4.01
C ILE A 128 10.85 -18.03 -3.12
N VAL A 129 10.91 -18.23 -1.80
CA VAL A 129 10.21 -17.39 -0.83
C VAL A 129 11.19 -16.37 -0.24
N ALA A 130 10.97 -15.10 -0.56
CA ALA A 130 11.76 -13.98 -0.07
C ALA A 130 11.00 -13.27 1.07
N ARG A 131 11.36 -13.53 2.31
CA ARG A 131 10.80 -12.85 3.48
C ARG A 131 11.40 -11.46 3.61
N VAL A 132 10.57 -10.43 3.60
CA VAL A 132 11.02 -9.04 3.63
C VAL A 132 11.75 -8.72 4.93
N ARG A 133 12.88 -8.04 4.81
CA ARG A 133 13.70 -7.63 5.95
C ARG A 133 13.20 -6.34 6.57
N LEU A 134 12.06 -6.42 7.29
CA LEU A 134 11.41 -5.27 7.92
C LEU A 134 12.34 -4.51 8.88
N ASP A 135 13.30 -5.18 9.52
CA ASP A 135 14.30 -4.56 10.40
C ASP A 135 15.19 -3.55 9.66
N ARG A 136 15.36 -3.70 8.36
CA ARG A 136 16.14 -2.80 7.51
C ARG A 136 15.37 -1.62 6.96
N LEU A 137 14.04 -1.62 7.04
CA LEU A 137 13.22 -0.49 6.64
C LEU A 137 13.37 0.69 7.62
N ARG A 138 12.97 1.88 7.19
CA ARG A 138 12.93 3.09 8.02
C ARG A 138 11.97 2.91 9.18
N ASP A 139 12.25 3.58 10.29
CA ASP A 139 11.37 3.52 11.45
C ASP A 139 10.23 4.53 11.34
N CYS A 140 9.01 4.07 11.64
CA CYS A 140 7.81 4.90 11.63
C CYS A 140 7.87 6.01 12.70
N ILE A 141 8.32 5.67 13.92
CA ILE A 141 8.50 6.61 15.04
C ILE A 141 9.96 6.56 15.52
N PRO A 142 10.89 7.25 14.85
CA PRO A 142 12.33 7.08 15.08
C PRO A 142 12.76 7.38 16.52
N LEU A 143 12.19 8.39 17.17
CA LEU A 143 12.51 8.76 18.55
C LEU A 143 12.11 7.67 19.55
N TYR A 144 10.92 7.12 19.40
CA TYR A 144 10.45 5.99 20.21
C TYR A 144 11.29 4.75 19.97
N SER A 145 11.52 4.43 18.72
CA SER A 145 12.30 3.26 18.30
C SER A 145 13.75 3.32 18.81
N ALA A 146 14.37 4.50 18.79
CA ALA A 146 15.70 4.69 19.35
C ALA A 146 15.72 4.47 20.87
N LEU A 147 14.73 5.01 21.59
CA LEU A 147 14.61 4.77 23.03
C LEU A 147 14.40 3.28 23.32
N TRP A 148 13.51 2.62 22.59
CA TRP A 148 13.27 1.19 22.73
C TRP A 148 14.55 0.36 22.49
N ARG A 149 15.31 0.65 21.42
CA ARG A 149 16.57 -0.05 21.11
C ARG A 149 17.65 0.16 22.16
N LEU A 150 17.75 1.34 22.74
CA LEU A 150 18.74 1.64 23.76
C LEU A 150 18.38 1.12 25.15
N THR A 151 17.11 0.76 25.40
CA THR A 151 16.65 0.36 26.73
C THR A 151 16.13 -1.08 26.78
N VAL A 152 15.16 -1.45 25.97
CA VAL A 152 14.39 -2.70 26.06
C VAL A 152 14.70 -3.67 24.92
N GLY A 153 15.04 -3.16 23.76
CA GLY A 153 15.14 -3.95 22.51
C GLY A 153 16.22 -5.04 22.51
N TRP A 154 17.16 -5.01 23.44
CA TRP A 154 18.21 -6.01 23.61
C TRP A 154 17.94 -7.01 24.74
N TRP A 155 16.85 -6.83 25.51
CA TRP A 155 16.44 -7.79 26.51
C TRP A 155 15.63 -8.91 25.86
N SER A 156 15.80 -10.14 26.35
CA SER A 156 14.88 -11.23 26.03
C SER A 156 13.53 -10.93 26.66
N ASP A 157 12.43 -11.14 25.92
CA ASP A 157 11.09 -11.04 26.47
C ASP A 157 10.70 -12.39 27.09
N PRO A 158 10.53 -12.48 28.42
CA PRO A 158 10.11 -13.73 29.07
C PRO A 158 8.64 -14.12 28.74
N PHE A 159 7.89 -13.24 28.06
CA PHE A 159 6.49 -13.47 27.67
C PHE A 159 6.30 -13.86 26.21
N ASP A 160 7.40 -13.95 25.44
CA ASP A 160 7.37 -14.35 24.01
C ASP A 160 7.21 -15.87 23.81
N GLU A 161 7.01 -16.65 24.88
CA GLU A 161 7.00 -18.12 24.83
C GLU A 161 5.64 -18.72 24.42
N HIS A 162 4.59 -17.92 24.24
CA HIS A 162 3.27 -18.43 23.89
C HIS A 162 2.92 -18.13 22.43
N PRO A 163 2.85 -19.13 21.56
CA PRO A 163 2.38 -18.94 20.20
C PRO A 163 0.95 -18.36 20.19
N GLY A 164 0.80 -17.16 19.65
CA GLY A 164 -0.51 -16.50 19.49
C GLY A 164 -0.84 -15.39 20.47
N GLU A 165 -0.05 -15.20 21.54
CA GLU A 165 -0.19 -14.02 22.41
C GLU A 165 1.06 -13.12 22.26
N PRO A 166 0.90 -11.84 21.88
CA PRO A 166 2.04 -10.95 21.76
C PRO A 166 2.59 -10.63 23.16
N GLY A 167 3.85 -10.97 23.41
CA GLY A 167 4.57 -10.58 24.62
C GLY A 167 4.75 -9.06 24.71
N LEU A 168 5.15 -8.56 25.88
CA LEU A 168 5.38 -7.13 26.13
C LEU A 168 6.36 -6.52 25.11
N ARG A 169 7.43 -7.24 24.77
CA ARG A 169 8.42 -6.80 23.80
C ARG A 169 7.82 -6.71 22.38
N ALA A 170 7.01 -7.70 22.00
CA ALA A 170 6.29 -7.70 20.72
C ALA A 170 5.33 -6.51 20.65
N SER A 171 4.54 -6.27 21.71
CA SER A 171 3.62 -5.14 21.80
C SER A 171 4.34 -3.78 21.72
N LEU A 172 5.51 -3.66 22.33
CA LEU A 172 6.33 -2.45 22.23
C LEU A 172 6.93 -2.29 20.83
N ARG A 173 7.32 -3.38 20.18
CA ARG A 173 7.81 -3.38 18.80
C ARG A 173 6.72 -2.95 17.82
N GLU A 174 5.47 -3.39 18.05
CA GLU A 174 4.33 -3.02 17.21
C GLU A 174 4.08 -1.50 17.13
N ARG A 175 4.48 -0.74 18.14
CA ARG A 175 4.41 0.74 18.08
C ARG A 175 5.32 1.36 17.01
N ASN A 176 6.37 0.65 16.59
CA ASN A 176 7.21 1.03 15.45
C ASN A 176 6.93 0.10 14.27
N ARG A 177 5.65 -0.09 13.99
CA ARG A 177 5.15 -0.99 12.97
C ARG A 177 5.75 -0.68 11.61
N LYS A 178 6.17 -1.72 10.92
CA LYS A 178 6.57 -1.73 9.53
C LYS A 178 5.93 -2.94 8.89
N ALA A 179 5.55 -2.82 7.64
CA ALA A 179 4.90 -3.91 6.93
C ALA A 179 5.30 -3.89 5.46
N ASP A 180 5.19 -5.03 4.84
CA ASP A 180 5.05 -5.15 3.41
C ASP A 180 3.57 -5.34 3.09
N GLN A 181 2.97 -4.30 2.54
CA GLN A 181 1.57 -4.28 2.16
C GLN A 181 1.41 -4.31 0.64
N ARG A 182 2.51 -4.40 -0.11
CA ARG A 182 2.45 -4.55 -1.56
C ARG A 182 1.60 -5.75 -1.90
N ARG A 183 0.83 -5.61 -2.96
CA ARG A 183 -0.02 -6.66 -3.42
C ARG A 183 -0.08 -6.66 -4.92
N LEU A 184 0.67 -7.55 -5.50
CA LEU A 184 0.72 -7.70 -6.94
C LEU A 184 1.07 -9.13 -7.35
N LEU A 185 0.56 -9.52 -8.50
CA LEU A 185 0.99 -10.71 -9.21
C LEU A 185 1.46 -10.27 -10.60
N VAL A 186 2.61 -10.77 -11.01
CA VAL A 186 3.10 -10.63 -12.39
C VAL A 186 3.47 -12.00 -12.94
N ALA A 187 3.03 -12.29 -14.14
CA ALA A 187 3.34 -13.54 -14.83
C ALA A 187 3.62 -13.28 -16.31
N ASP A 188 4.49 -14.08 -16.92
CA ASP A 188 4.51 -14.20 -18.37
C ASP A 188 3.22 -14.90 -18.84
N ASP A 189 2.82 -14.69 -20.10
CA ASP A 189 1.58 -15.25 -20.66
C ASP A 189 1.81 -16.54 -21.46
N GLY A 190 3.03 -17.07 -21.45
CA GLY A 190 3.43 -18.24 -22.22
C GLY A 190 3.60 -18.00 -23.72
N ALA A 191 3.37 -16.78 -24.21
CA ALA A 191 3.46 -16.37 -25.60
C ALA A 191 4.47 -15.22 -25.83
N GLY A 192 5.26 -14.89 -24.81
CA GLY A 192 6.25 -13.80 -24.84
C GLY A 192 5.69 -12.45 -24.35
N GLY A 193 4.43 -12.37 -23.93
CA GLY A 193 3.82 -11.23 -23.28
C GLY A 193 3.86 -11.34 -21.76
N TRP A 194 3.34 -10.30 -21.09
CA TRP A 194 3.31 -10.20 -19.63
C TRP A 194 1.98 -9.67 -19.17
N VAL A 195 1.54 -10.11 -17.99
CA VAL A 195 0.36 -9.62 -17.29
C VAL A 195 0.69 -9.33 -15.84
N SER A 196 0.18 -8.23 -15.31
CA SER A 196 0.23 -7.91 -13.89
C SER A 196 -1.15 -7.58 -13.36
N PHE A 197 -1.34 -7.88 -12.07
CA PHE A 197 -2.48 -7.45 -11.26
C PHE A 197 -1.94 -6.68 -10.08
N VAL A 198 -2.37 -5.45 -9.90
CA VAL A 198 -2.06 -4.63 -8.71
C VAL A 198 -3.37 -4.37 -7.97
N SER A 199 -3.44 -4.81 -6.73
CA SER A 199 -4.66 -4.76 -5.91
C SER A 199 -4.37 -4.32 -4.48
N ALA A 200 -5.41 -4.11 -3.68
CA ALA A 200 -5.26 -3.68 -2.28
C ALA A 200 -5.20 -4.85 -1.28
N ALA A 201 -5.85 -5.95 -1.58
CA ALA A 201 -5.95 -7.07 -0.65
C ALA A 201 -6.36 -8.36 -1.40
N PRO A 202 -6.15 -9.57 -0.78
CA PRO A 202 -6.57 -10.85 -1.36
C PRO A 202 -8.04 -10.87 -1.71
N ASP A 203 -8.84 -10.32 -0.81
CA ASP A 203 -10.30 -10.18 -0.95
C ASP A 203 -10.68 -8.79 -1.44
N GLY A 204 -9.73 -8.08 -2.08
CA GLY A 204 -9.91 -6.73 -2.58
C GLY A 204 -11.03 -6.63 -3.60
N ASP A 205 -11.66 -5.50 -3.59
CA ASP A 205 -12.80 -5.20 -4.45
C ASP A 205 -12.41 -4.46 -5.74
N LEU A 206 -11.11 -4.19 -5.91
CA LEU A 206 -10.56 -3.52 -7.07
C LEU A 206 -9.12 -3.97 -7.33
N ALA A 207 -8.84 -4.31 -8.58
CA ALA A 207 -7.48 -4.48 -9.09
C ALA A 207 -7.33 -3.83 -10.45
N VAL A 208 -6.12 -3.42 -10.79
CA VAL A 208 -5.74 -3.00 -12.12
C VAL A 208 -4.96 -4.12 -12.78
N GLN A 209 -5.50 -4.69 -13.82
CA GLN A 209 -4.78 -5.61 -14.71
C GLN A 209 -4.10 -4.80 -15.80
N ILE A 210 -2.81 -5.04 -15.97
CA ILE A 210 -1.98 -4.43 -17.02
C ILE A 210 -1.30 -5.54 -17.81
N THR A 211 -1.26 -5.38 -19.13
CA THR A 211 -0.52 -6.30 -20.02
C THR A 211 0.60 -5.58 -20.73
N GLY A 212 1.65 -6.33 -21.10
CA GLY A 212 2.78 -5.81 -21.86
C GLY A 212 3.97 -5.36 -21.01
N ASP A 213 4.70 -4.39 -21.52
CA ASP A 213 6.03 -4.04 -21.02
C ASP A 213 6.04 -3.48 -19.59
N LEU A 214 5.01 -2.72 -19.21
CA LEU A 214 4.91 -2.21 -17.82
C LEU A 214 4.78 -3.37 -16.82
N ALA A 215 4.01 -4.42 -17.15
CA ALA A 215 3.91 -5.59 -16.30
C ALA A 215 5.26 -6.26 -16.07
N ARG A 216 6.07 -6.40 -17.13
CA ARG A 216 7.44 -6.93 -17.04
C ARG A 216 8.35 -6.04 -16.18
N ASP A 217 8.27 -4.73 -16.34
CA ASP A 217 9.06 -3.77 -15.57
C ASP A 217 8.66 -3.79 -14.07
N ILE A 218 7.38 -4.04 -13.74
CA ILE A 218 6.91 -4.28 -12.38
C ILE A 218 7.58 -5.54 -11.81
N ALA A 219 7.60 -6.67 -12.56
CA ALA A 219 8.29 -7.87 -12.11
C ALA A 219 9.77 -7.61 -11.81
N ALA A 220 10.46 -6.85 -12.69
CA ALA A 220 11.85 -6.49 -12.46
C ALA A 220 12.08 -5.60 -11.22
N SER A 221 11.10 -4.79 -10.85
CA SER A 221 11.12 -4.00 -9.60
C SER A 221 10.97 -4.89 -8.38
N GLU A 222 10.00 -5.80 -8.39
CA GLU A 222 9.73 -6.71 -7.26
C GLU A 222 10.87 -7.71 -7.02
N ILE A 223 11.49 -8.20 -8.08
CA ILE A 223 12.67 -9.07 -7.94
C ILE A 223 13.83 -8.36 -7.22
N LYS A 224 13.96 -7.04 -7.34
CA LYS A 224 14.97 -6.29 -6.56
C LYS A 224 14.65 -6.29 -5.07
N ILE A 225 13.39 -6.21 -4.69
CA ILE A 225 12.95 -6.36 -3.29
C ILE A 225 13.22 -7.79 -2.80
N ALA A 226 12.88 -8.78 -3.61
CA ALA A 226 13.15 -10.19 -3.28
C ALA A 226 14.64 -10.45 -3.09
N ALA A 227 15.49 -9.97 -4.00
CA ALA A 227 16.96 -10.10 -3.93
C ALA A 227 17.52 -9.39 -2.68
N TRP A 228 17.08 -8.16 -2.41
CA TRP A 228 17.49 -7.42 -1.22
C TRP A 228 17.06 -8.12 0.08
N SER A 229 15.87 -8.74 0.07
CA SER A 229 15.31 -9.46 1.22
C SER A 229 16.02 -10.78 1.50
N SER A 230 16.22 -11.59 0.46
CA SER A 230 16.89 -12.91 0.56
C SER A 230 18.40 -12.82 0.60
N GLY A 231 18.99 -11.75 0.05
CA GLY A 231 20.43 -11.64 -0.22
C GLY A 231 20.90 -12.50 -1.40
N ASP A 232 19.99 -12.94 -2.25
CA ASP A 232 20.31 -13.72 -3.45
C ASP A 232 20.22 -12.87 -4.73
N ASP A 233 21.37 -12.43 -5.23
CA ASP A 233 21.48 -11.62 -6.44
C ASP A 233 21.29 -12.43 -7.74
N ARG A 234 21.07 -13.74 -7.65
CA ARG A 234 20.89 -14.64 -8.81
C ARG A 234 19.44 -14.79 -9.22
N LEU A 235 18.52 -14.05 -8.62
CA LEU A 235 17.11 -14.07 -8.99
C LEU A 235 16.93 -13.62 -10.45
N PRO A 236 15.99 -14.26 -11.18
CA PRO A 236 15.77 -13.96 -12.60
C PRO A 236 15.14 -12.58 -12.77
N VAL A 237 15.92 -11.61 -13.18
CA VAL A 237 15.42 -10.24 -13.45
C VAL A 237 15.09 -10.12 -14.93
N PRO A 238 13.83 -9.91 -15.31
CA PRO A 238 13.48 -9.62 -16.71
C PRO A 238 14.18 -8.34 -17.17
N PRO A 239 14.68 -8.29 -18.41
CA PRO A 239 15.25 -7.06 -18.94
C PRO A 239 14.18 -5.96 -19.01
N ARG A 240 14.54 -4.74 -18.56
CA ARG A 240 13.63 -3.59 -18.65
C ARG A 240 13.41 -3.19 -20.10
N THR A 241 12.21 -2.74 -20.40
CA THR A 241 11.86 -2.15 -21.70
C THR A 241 12.12 -0.66 -21.73
N ALA A 242 12.28 -0.12 -22.93
CA ALA A 242 12.32 1.32 -23.11
C ALA A 242 10.93 1.92 -22.78
N ALA A 243 10.91 3.05 -22.09
CA ALA A 243 9.67 3.80 -21.84
C ALA A 243 9.11 4.31 -23.19
N GLY A 244 7.81 4.16 -23.38
CA GLY A 244 7.07 4.73 -24.50
C GLY A 244 6.33 3.66 -25.32
N GLY A 245 5.02 3.72 -25.29
CA GLY A 245 4.08 2.91 -26.07
C GLY A 245 3.21 3.78 -26.96
N PRO A 246 2.48 3.18 -27.90
CA PRO A 246 1.62 3.90 -28.86
C PRO A 246 0.25 4.30 -28.28
N GLY A 247 0.00 4.06 -26.97
CA GLY A 247 -1.32 4.20 -26.35
C GLY A 247 -1.72 5.62 -25.99
N SER A 248 -2.98 5.77 -25.61
CA SER A 248 -3.60 7.03 -25.16
C SER A 248 -3.74 7.12 -23.64
N ILE A 249 -3.39 6.07 -22.90
CA ILE A 249 -3.48 6.00 -21.45
C ILE A 249 -2.07 6.14 -20.89
N ASP A 250 -1.79 7.21 -20.14
CA ASP A 250 -0.55 7.31 -19.40
C ASP A 250 -0.68 6.48 -18.11
N ALA A 251 0.21 5.51 -17.92
CA ALA A 251 0.24 4.63 -16.76
C ALA A 251 1.58 4.69 -16.07
N ARG A 252 1.57 4.72 -14.73
CA ARG A 252 2.77 4.63 -13.89
C ARG A 252 2.57 3.60 -12.79
N PHE A 253 3.62 2.81 -12.54
CA PHE A 253 3.73 2.04 -11.31
C PHE A 253 4.42 2.90 -10.25
N LEU A 254 3.79 3.02 -9.11
CA LEU A 254 4.24 3.85 -7.99
C LEU A 254 4.41 2.99 -6.75
N THR A 255 5.41 3.32 -5.94
CA THR A 255 5.63 2.65 -4.66
C THR A 255 5.91 3.68 -3.57
N GLU A 256 5.52 3.37 -2.34
CA GLU A 256 5.80 4.15 -1.11
C GLU A 256 5.52 5.65 -1.29
N GLY A 257 6.48 6.51 -0.93
CA GLY A 257 6.37 7.97 -1.01
C GLY A 257 6.08 8.54 -2.40
N ALA A 258 6.36 7.79 -3.48
CA ALA A 258 6.01 8.21 -4.84
C ALA A 258 4.49 8.25 -5.04
N ILE A 259 3.73 7.39 -4.35
CA ILE A 259 2.26 7.38 -4.37
C ILE A 259 1.72 8.71 -3.85
N ARG A 260 2.24 9.17 -2.70
CA ARG A 260 1.86 10.48 -2.15
C ARG A 260 2.19 11.62 -3.09
N GLY A 261 3.39 11.61 -3.71
CA GLY A 261 3.79 12.62 -4.67
C GLY A 261 2.75 12.78 -5.78
N ALA A 262 2.38 11.68 -6.44
CA ALA A 262 1.38 11.66 -7.50
C ALA A 262 0.00 12.17 -7.04
N MET A 263 -0.45 11.76 -5.84
CA MET A 263 -1.70 12.24 -5.26
C MET A 263 -1.68 13.75 -5.00
N LEU A 264 -0.59 14.27 -4.42
CA LEU A 264 -0.47 15.69 -4.12
C LEU A 264 -0.42 16.54 -5.40
N ASP A 265 0.22 16.05 -6.45
CA ASP A 265 0.25 16.69 -7.76
C ASP A 265 -1.15 16.76 -8.37
N ALA A 266 -1.90 15.66 -8.37
CA ALA A 266 -3.26 15.62 -8.90
C ALA A 266 -4.22 16.50 -8.09
N LEU A 267 -4.24 16.36 -6.75
CA LEU A 267 -5.07 17.17 -5.85
C LEU A 267 -4.66 18.64 -5.88
N GLY A 268 -3.37 18.92 -6.08
CA GLY A 268 -2.81 20.27 -6.14
C GLY A 268 -3.36 21.12 -7.27
N THR A 269 -3.83 20.49 -8.35
CA THR A 269 -4.37 21.14 -9.54
C THR A 269 -5.90 21.11 -9.62
N ALA A 270 -6.60 20.38 -8.72
CA ALA A 270 -8.06 20.33 -8.70
C ALA A 270 -8.67 21.67 -8.32
N ALA A 271 -9.72 22.11 -9.05
CA ALA A 271 -10.35 23.43 -8.96
C ALA A 271 -11.87 23.34 -9.21
N ALA A 272 -12.52 24.50 -9.31
CA ALA A 272 -13.94 24.59 -9.58
C ALA A 272 -14.31 23.88 -10.90
N GLY A 273 -15.33 23.03 -10.82
CA GLY A 273 -15.78 22.17 -11.91
C GLY A 273 -15.13 20.79 -11.97
N ASP A 274 -14.08 20.55 -11.17
CA ASP A 274 -13.49 19.22 -11.02
C ASP A 274 -14.18 18.43 -9.90
N GLU A 275 -14.24 17.11 -10.05
CA GLU A 275 -14.68 16.18 -9.02
C GLU A 275 -13.47 15.42 -8.48
N VAL A 276 -13.36 15.34 -7.15
CA VAL A 276 -12.36 14.56 -6.44
C VAL A 276 -13.07 13.47 -5.65
N GLY A 277 -12.73 12.21 -5.89
CA GLY A 277 -13.19 11.07 -5.10
C GLY A 277 -12.03 10.42 -4.36
N LEU A 278 -12.27 10.07 -3.10
CA LEU A 278 -11.32 9.31 -2.29
C LEU A 278 -12.09 8.26 -1.48
N ALA A 279 -11.68 7.01 -1.63
CA ALA A 279 -12.15 5.91 -0.79
C ALA A 279 -10.93 5.27 -0.12
N ALA A 280 -10.94 5.18 1.20
CA ALA A 280 -9.81 4.63 1.95
C ALA A 280 -10.28 3.88 3.20
N PRO A 281 -9.65 2.75 3.54
CA PRO A 281 -9.80 2.12 4.84
C PRO A 281 -9.35 3.07 5.95
N ARG A 282 -8.21 3.74 5.77
CA ARG A 282 -7.65 4.72 6.71
C ARG A 282 -7.13 5.94 5.99
N LEU A 283 -7.37 7.12 6.57
CA LEU A 283 -6.84 8.40 6.12
C LEU A 283 -6.24 9.14 7.30
N SER A 284 -4.92 9.30 7.31
CA SER A 284 -4.23 10.05 8.37
C SER A 284 -3.04 10.90 7.86
N ASP A 285 -2.64 10.76 6.59
CA ASP A 285 -1.58 11.59 6.02
C ASP A 285 -2.00 13.06 5.98
N ARG A 286 -1.26 13.89 6.72
CA ARG A 286 -1.59 15.32 6.88
C ARG A 286 -1.47 16.12 5.60
N ARG A 287 -0.60 15.69 4.68
CA ARG A 287 -0.41 16.36 3.39
C ARG A 287 -1.57 16.07 2.46
N VAL A 288 -2.07 14.82 2.47
CA VAL A 288 -3.26 14.43 1.69
C VAL A 288 -4.50 15.13 2.23
N ILE A 289 -4.75 15.13 3.56
CA ILE A 289 -5.86 15.84 4.19
C ILE A 289 -5.80 17.34 3.83
N GLY A 290 -4.64 17.95 3.97
CA GLY A 290 -4.45 19.36 3.59
C GLY A 290 -4.66 19.62 2.09
N ALA A 291 -4.32 18.68 1.21
CA ALA A 291 -4.55 18.81 -0.23
C ALA A 291 -6.04 18.72 -0.58
N LEU A 292 -6.81 17.84 0.08
CA LEU A 292 -8.27 17.74 -0.07
C LEU A 292 -8.96 19.06 0.37
N LEU A 293 -8.58 19.60 1.52
CA LEU A 293 -9.09 20.88 2.01
C LEU A 293 -8.78 22.02 1.05
N ARG A 294 -7.56 22.08 0.49
CA ARG A 294 -7.19 23.10 -0.49
C ARG A 294 -7.92 22.92 -1.82
N ALA A 295 -8.16 21.69 -2.28
CA ALA A 295 -8.94 21.44 -3.49
C ALA A 295 -10.39 21.93 -3.30
N ALA A 296 -11.01 21.61 -2.16
CA ALA A 296 -12.35 22.12 -1.81
C ALA A 296 -12.40 23.65 -1.72
N ALA A 297 -11.38 24.27 -1.13
CA ALA A 297 -11.26 25.72 -1.05
C ALA A 297 -11.12 26.41 -2.43
N ARG A 298 -10.58 25.69 -3.43
CA ARG A 298 -10.55 26.15 -4.83
C ARG A 298 -11.85 25.87 -5.61
N GLY A 299 -12.84 25.26 -4.96
CA GLY A 299 -14.18 25.00 -5.53
C GLY A 299 -14.35 23.62 -6.15
N ALA A 300 -13.39 22.71 -6.03
CA ALA A 300 -13.57 21.32 -6.44
C ALA A 300 -14.61 20.62 -5.54
N GLN A 301 -15.43 19.75 -6.13
CA GLN A 301 -16.35 18.91 -5.36
C GLN A 301 -15.59 17.68 -4.86
N VAL A 302 -15.50 17.54 -3.53
CA VAL A 302 -14.70 16.48 -2.90
C VAL A 302 -15.62 15.48 -2.20
N ARG A 303 -15.54 14.20 -2.56
CA ARG A 303 -16.28 13.10 -1.94
C ARG A 303 -15.31 12.16 -1.25
N VAL A 304 -15.48 11.93 0.04
CA VAL A 304 -14.59 11.08 0.84
C VAL A 304 -15.38 9.97 1.53
N LEU A 305 -14.99 8.74 1.26
CA LEU A 305 -15.58 7.52 1.81
C LEU A 305 -14.57 6.81 2.72
N LEU A 306 -14.86 6.76 4.03
CA LEU A 306 -13.95 6.22 5.04
C LEU A 306 -14.57 5.05 5.82
N ASP A 307 -13.74 4.20 6.42
CA ASP A 307 -14.18 3.17 7.36
C ASP A 307 -14.44 3.81 8.74
N PRO A 308 -15.69 3.70 9.29
CA PRO A 308 -16.03 4.29 10.57
C PRO A 308 -15.32 3.65 11.77
N GLY A 309 -14.81 2.42 11.61
CA GLY A 309 -14.13 1.68 12.68
C GLY A 309 -12.62 1.85 12.71
N ALA A 310 -12.05 2.51 11.74
CA ALA A 310 -10.61 2.69 11.66
C ALA A 310 -10.17 4.02 12.30
N THR A 311 -9.26 3.95 13.25
CA THR A 311 -8.63 5.13 13.84
C THR A 311 -7.62 5.71 12.84
N PRO A 312 -7.55 7.05 12.64
CA PRO A 312 -8.33 8.12 13.29
C PRO A 312 -9.46 8.70 12.40
N ASN A 313 -10.12 7.89 11.58
CA ASN A 313 -11.03 8.36 10.53
C ASN A 313 -12.16 9.29 11.04
N SER A 314 -12.69 9.06 12.26
CA SER A 314 -13.72 9.96 12.82
C SER A 314 -13.20 11.37 13.03
N SER A 315 -12.00 11.51 13.59
CA SER A 315 -11.37 12.83 13.80
C SER A 315 -10.98 13.50 12.47
N VAL A 316 -10.55 12.71 11.48
CA VAL A 316 -10.27 13.22 10.13
C VAL A 316 -11.56 13.69 9.45
N ALA A 317 -12.65 12.93 9.56
CA ALA A 317 -13.94 13.31 9.00
C ALA A 317 -14.44 14.63 9.60
N ALA A 318 -14.35 14.79 10.91
CA ALA A 318 -14.70 16.03 11.59
C ALA A 318 -13.81 17.22 11.19
N GLU A 319 -12.53 16.98 10.90
CA GLU A 319 -11.62 18.01 10.37
C GLU A 319 -12.00 18.42 8.94
N LEU A 320 -12.26 17.45 8.07
CA LEU A 320 -12.66 17.69 6.68
C LEU A 320 -14.01 18.41 6.60
N GLU A 321 -14.98 18.03 7.44
CA GLU A 321 -16.29 18.71 7.51
C GLU A 321 -16.12 20.19 7.90
N ARG A 322 -15.34 20.48 8.94
CA ARG A 322 -15.12 21.85 9.42
C ARG A 322 -14.34 22.72 8.44
N GLY A 323 -13.36 22.14 7.76
CA GLY A 323 -12.45 22.87 6.87
C GLY A 323 -12.88 22.93 5.41
N GLY A 324 -13.88 22.13 5.00
CA GLY A 324 -14.20 21.89 3.59
C GLY A 324 -15.05 22.93 2.89
N SER A 325 -15.41 24.04 3.55
CA SER A 325 -16.15 25.18 2.94
C SER A 325 -17.46 24.77 2.21
N GLY A 326 -18.08 23.65 2.62
CA GLY A 326 -19.30 23.12 1.99
C GLY A 326 -19.08 22.30 0.71
N ASN A 327 -17.85 22.22 0.23
CA ASN A 327 -17.50 21.45 -0.99
C ASN A 327 -16.97 20.05 -0.69
N ILE A 328 -16.99 19.60 0.59
CA ILE A 328 -16.63 18.24 0.98
C ILE A 328 -17.87 17.49 1.43
N GLU A 329 -18.14 16.36 0.80
CA GLU A 329 -19.12 15.39 1.23
C GLU A 329 -18.43 14.16 1.82
N LEU A 330 -18.96 13.66 2.96
CA LEU A 330 -18.40 12.53 3.69
C LEU A 330 -19.44 11.42 3.81
N ARG A 331 -18.98 10.17 3.62
CA ARG A 331 -19.78 8.98 3.91
C ARG A 331 -18.94 7.94 4.65
N TRP A 332 -19.63 7.17 5.48
CA TRP A 332 -19.09 5.97 6.08
C TRP A 332 -19.33 4.75 5.19
N ARG A 333 -18.33 3.91 5.09
CA ARG A 333 -18.48 2.62 4.42
C ARG A 333 -19.47 1.74 5.16
N GLU A 334 -20.26 0.98 4.40
CA GLU A 334 -21.10 -0.07 4.96
C GLU A 334 -20.24 -1.29 5.38
N ARG A 335 -20.57 -1.89 6.52
CA ARG A 335 -19.94 -3.13 7.02
C ARG A 335 -20.82 -4.35 6.72
N PRO A 336 -20.23 -5.56 6.53
CA PRO A 336 -18.82 -5.89 6.45
C PRO A 336 -18.26 -5.50 5.07
N ALA A 337 -17.26 -4.70 5.05
CA ALA A 337 -16.58 -4.42 3.80
C ALA A 337 -15.52 -5.48 3.56
N LEU A 338 -15.55 -6.09 2.40
CA LEU A 338 -14.37 -6.70 1.81
C LEU A 338 -13.23 -5.68 1.88
N ALA A 339 -11.99 -6.13 1.99
CA ALA A 339 -10.85 -5.22 2.03
C ALA A 339 -10.94 -4.26 0.85
N THR A 340 -11.24 -2.99 1.15
CA THR A 340 -11.42 -1.98 0.10
C THR A 340 -10.06 -1.51 -0.36
N ALA A 341 -9.88 -1.48 -1.67
CA ALA A 341 -8.76 -0.79 -2.25
C ALA A 341 -8.76 0.68 -1.80
N ALA A 342 -7.60 1.20 -1.41
CA ALA A 342 -7.41 2.62 -1.33
C ALA A 342 -7.42 3.16 -2.77
N PHE A 343 -8.32 4.08 -3.00
CA PHE A 343 -8.59 4.62 -4.33
C PHE A 343 -8.79 6.12 -4.27
N ALA A 344 -8.14 6.85 -5.16
CA ALA A 344 -8.36 8.27 -5.34
C ALA A 344 -8.46 8.61 -6.82
N PHE A 345 -9.31 9.57 -7.16
CA PHE A 345 -9.39 10.11 -8.51
C PHE A 345 -9.63 11.61 -8.52
N VAL A 346 -9.26 12.23 -9.63
CA VAL A 346 -9.61 13.60 -9.99
C VAL A 346 -10.19 13.56 -11.41
N ALA A 347 -11.51 13.76 -11.51
CA ALA A 347 -12.20 13.86 -12.77
C ALA A 347 -12.25 15.34 -13.22
N ARG A 348 -11.78 15.57 -14.42
CA ARG A 348 -11.78 16.86 -15.12
C ARG A 348 -12.43 16.71 -16.46
N ARG A 349 -12.77 17.81 -17.08
CA ARG A 349 -13.35 17.79 -18.42
C ARG A 349 -12.40 17.09 -19.41
N GLY A 350 -12.80 15.92 -19.85
CA GLY A 350 -12.10 15.10 -20.84
C GLY A 350 -11.03 14.14 -20.30
N GLU A 351 -10.69 14.22 -19.03
CA GLU A 351 -9.63 13.38 -18.42
C GLU A 351 -9.99 12.91 -17.02
N LEU A 352 -9.65 11.67 -16.70
CA LEU A 352 -9.66 11.10 -15.36
C LEU A 352 -8.22 10.76 -14.93
N TRP A 353 -7.73 11.39 -13.87
CA TRP A 353 -6.59 10.88 -13.12
C TRP A 353 -7.09 9.92 -12.05
N ALA A 354 -6.43 8.78 -11.87
CA ALA A 354 -6.76 7.83 -10.81
C ALA A 354 -5.50 7.17 -10.25
N SER A 355 -5.53 6.84 -8.95
CA SER A 355 -4.52 6.03 -8.29
C SER A 355 -5.21 4.98 -7.41
N THR A 356 -4.80 3.73 -7.55
CA THR A 356 -5.31 2.62 -6.75
C THR A 356 -4.24 1.57 -6.51
N GLY A 357 -4.30 0.92 -5.36
CA GLY A 357 -3.34 -0.11 -4.94
C GLY A 357 -3.49 -0.48 -3.49
N ALA A 358 -2.43 -1.01 -2.92
CA ALA A 358 -2.40 -1.51 -1.54
C ALA A 358 -2.31 -0.39 -0.48
N ALA A 359 -1.75 0.77 -0.85
CA ALA A 359 -1.42 1.83 0.09
C ALA A 359 -2.65 2.42 0.78
N ASP A 360 -2.74 2.29 2.08
CA ASP A 360 -3.59 3.16 2.90
C ASP A 360 -3.10 4.61 2.81
N PHE A 361 -4.01 5.58 2.95
CA PHE A 361 -3.60 6.99 2.93
C PHE A 361 -3.15 7.45 4.32
N THR A 362 -2.23 6.69 4.89
CA THR A 362 -1.60 6.95 6.17
C THR A 362 -0.15 7.39 6.00
N ARG A 363 0.42 7.98 7.03
CA ARG A 363 1.81 8.41 6.98
C ARG A 363 2.78 7.23 6.76
N PRO A 364 2.70 6.09 7.47
CA PRO A 364 3.62 4.97 7.24
C PRO A 364 3.58 4.46 5.81
N SER A 365 2.38 4.33 5.23
CA SER A 365 2.18 3.84 3.87
C SER A 365 2.67 4.84 2.80
N LEU A 366 2.68 6.14 3.11
CA LEU A 366 3.02 7.18 2.15
C LEU A 366 4.36 7.90 2.42
N ASP A 367 5.14 7.48 3.43
CA ASP A 367 6.39 8.17 3.87
C ASP A 367 7.62 7.25 3.83
N ASP A 368 7.67 6.31 2.89
CA ASP A 368 8.79 5.36 2.69
C ASP A 368 9.11 4.52 3.95
N VAL A 369 8.10 4.15 4.73
CA VAL A 369 8.23 3.32 5.94
C VAL A 369 7.75 1.89 5.67
N ASP A 370 6.50 1.75 5.21
CA ASP A 370 5.96 0.48 4.75
C ASP A 370 6.27 0.30 3.25
N LEU A 371 6.31 -0.95 2.79
CA LEU A 371 6.35 -1.24 1.37
C LEU A 371 4.93 -1.23 0.83
N GLU A 372 4.71 -0.42 -0.20
CA GLU A 372 3.40 -0.18 -0.78
C GLU A 372 3.48 -0.15 -2.31
N SER A 373 2.37 -0.47 -2.96
CA SER A 373 2.28 -0.40 -4.42
C SER A 373 0.96 0.20 -4.89
N ALA A 374 1.01 0.97 -5.96
CA ALA A 374 -0.15 1.51 -6.64
C ALA A 374 0.08 1.66 -8.14
N ILE A 375 -0.99 1.68 -8.89
CA ILE A 375 -1.02 2.11 -10.29
C ILE A 375 -1.66 3.48 -10.35
N GLU A 376 -0.97 4.41 -10.99
CA GLU A 376 -1.50 5.68 -11.44
C GLU A 376 -1.87 5.60 -12.90
N LEU A 377 -3.04 6.10 -13.22
CA LEU A 377 -3.58 6.17 -14.58
C LEU A 377 -4.04 7.60 -14.90
N ARG A 378 -3.73 8.07 -16.11
CA ARG A 378 -4.39 9.22 -16.73
C ARG A 378 -5.12 8.71 -17.95
N LEU A 379 -6.41 8.82 -17.91
CA LEU A 379 -7.35 8.18 -18.82
C LEU A 379 -8.18 9.25 -19.54
N PRO A 380 -8.37 9.14 -20.86
CA PRO A 380 -9.46 9.88 -21.48
C PRO A 380 -10.80 9.53 -20.79
N GLU A 381 -11.63 10.52 -20.48
CA GLU A 381 -12.94 10.34 -19.80
C GLU A 381 -13.80 9.24 -20.46
N ARG A 382 -13.73 9.12 -21.79
CA ARG A 382 -14.46 8.11 -22.57
C ARG A 382 -13.87 6.70 -22.51
N ALA A 383 -12.68 6.51 -21.95
CA ALA A 383 -12.04 5.20 -21.87
C ALA A 383 -12.89 4.22 -21.03
N ALA A 384 -12.89 2.95 -21.41
CA ALA A 384 -13.64 1.93 -20.66
C ALA A 384 -13.15 1.81 -19.21
N ALA A 385 -11.84 1.91 -19.00
CA ALA A 385 -11.23 1.89 -17.67
C ALA A 385 -11.66 3.10 -16.81
N ALA A 386 -11.78 4.31 -17.39
CA ALA A 386 -12.26 5.48 -16.66
C ALA A 386 -13.68 5.28 -16.14
N ARG A 387 -14.60 4.87 -17.04
CA ARG A 387 -16.00 4.57 -16.66
C ARG A 387 -16.10 3.46 -15.61
N ALA A 388 -15.25 2.44 -15.68
CA ALA A 388 -15.24 1.35 -14.70
C ALA A 388 -14.82 1.86 -13.32
N LEU A 389 -13.81 2.71 -13.22
CA LEU A 389 -13.34 3.32 -11.98
C LEU A 389 -14.40 4.26 -11.37
N GLU A 390 -15.00 5.13 -12.17
CA GLU A 390 -16.09 6.02 -11.74
C GLU A 390 -17.31 5.23 -11.26
N SER A 391 -17.71 4.20 -12.00
CA SER A 391 -18.83 3.32 -11.62
C SER A 391 -18.55 2.57 -10.32
N HIS A 392 -17.32 2.10 -10.13
CA HIS A 392 -16.90 1.44 -8.89
C HIS A 392 -17.01 2.39 -7.69
N PHE A 393 -16.50 3.62 -7.81
CA PHE A 393 -16.63 4.63 -6.75
C PHE A 393 -18.09 4.99 -6.51
N ALA A 394 -18.87 5.24 -7.57
CA ALA A 394 -20.28 5.60 -7.47
C ALA A 394 -21.11 4.53 -6.76
N ALA A 395 -20.88 3.25 -7.04
CA ALA A 395 -21.54 2.13 -6.37
C ALA A 395 -21.22 2.11 -4.86
N LYS A 396 -19.95 2.27 -4.49
CA LYS A 396 -19.55 2.34 -3.08
C LYS A 396 -20.07 3.58 -2.38
N TRP A 397 -20.07 4.69 -3.07
CA TRP A 397 -20.62 5.93 -2.56
C TRP A 397 -22.13 5.80 -2.29
N ALA A 398 -22.87 5.19 -3.19
CA ALA A 398 -24.30 4.97 -3.04
C ALA A 398 -24.63 4.02 -1.86
N ALA A 399 -23.83 2.98 -1.66
CA ALA A 399 -23.97 2.05 -0.55
C ALA A 399 -23.54 2.64 0.81
N GLY A 400 -22.69 3.68 0.79
CA GLY A 400 -22.17 4.30 2.00
C GLY A 400 -23.23 5.05 2.81
N ALA A 401 -23.16 4.92 4.14
CA ALA A 401 -24.01 5.70 5.06
C ALA A 401 -23.55 7.16 5.13
N ALA A 402 -24.51 8.10 5.15
CA ALA A 402 -24.18 9.51 5.29
C ALA A 402 -23.43 9.76 6.62
N TYR A 403 -22.37 10.58 6.55
CA TYR A 403 -21.70 11.05 7.76
C TYR A 403 -22.69 11.93 8.56
N PRO A 404 -22.95 11.63 9.84
CA PRO A 404 -23.84 12.47 10.63
C PRO A 404 -23.15 13.82 10.88
N ARG A 405 -23.65 14.86 10.22
CA ARG A 405 -23.14 16.22 10.40
C ARG A 405 -23.18 16.58 11.88
N HIS A 406 -22.11 17.19 12.36
CA HIS A 406 -21.92 17.55 13.78
C HIS A 406 -21.88 16.34 14.73
N ALA A 407 -21.40 15.18 14.27
CA ALA A 407 -21.06 14.10 15.18
C ALA A 407 -20.12 14.65 16.27
N VAL A 408 -20.62 14.68 17.51
CA VAL A 408 -19.91 15.28 18.65
C VAL A 408 -18.75 14.34 19.01
N GLU A 409 -17.60 14.55 18.39
CA GLU A 409 -16.37 14.14 19.05
C GLU A 409 -16.21 15.00 20.31
N SER A 410 -15.80 14.37 21.41
CA SER A 410 -15.41 15.18 22.56
C SER A 410 -14.30 16.14 22.11
N GLN A 411 -14.35 17.38 22.54
CA GLN A 411 -13.26 18.33 22.22
C GLN A 411 -11.90 17.78 22.65
N ALA A 412 -11.87 16.95 23.69
CA ALA A 412 -10.66 16.29 24.18
C ALA A 412 -10.09 15.33 23.14
N ASP A 413 -10.92 14.48 22.53
CA ASP A 413 -10.46 13.51 21.51
C ASP A 413 -9.95 14.22 20.25
N TYR A 414 -10.62 15.29 19.84
CA TYR A 414 -10.14 16.13 18.73
C TYR A 414 -8.79 16.79 19.02
N TRP A 415 -8.61 17.39 20.20
CA TRP A 415 -7.35 18.01 20.55
C TRP A 415 -6.23 16.98 20.75
N GLN A 416 -6.55 15.82 21.32
CA GLN A 416 -5.60 14.70 21.40
C GLN A 416 -5.16 14.27 20.01
N TYR A 417 -6.10 14.07 19.08
CA TYR A 417 -5.77 13.78 17.68
C TYR A 417 -4.89 14.88 17.06
N ARG A 418 -5.22 16.14 17.24
CA ARG A 418 -4.43 17.27 16.70
C ARG A 418 -3.02 17.31 17.28
N LEU A 419 -2.86 17.06 18.55
CA LEU A 419 -1.54 17.00 19.20
C LEU A 419 -0.73 15.80 18.70
N MET A 420 -1.34 14.64 18.60
CA MET A 420 -0.69 13.44 18.05
C MET A 420 -0.30 13.64 16.59
N ALA A 421 -1.17 14.26 15.79
CA ALA A 421 -0.90 14.60 14.40
C ALA A 421 0.25 15.61 14.27
N ALA A 422 0.28 16.65 15.11
CA ALA A 422 1.36 17.64 15.13
C ALA A 422 2.70 17.00 15.56
N ALA A 423 2.68 16.10 16.54
CA ALA A 423 3.84 15.34 16.97
C ALA A 423 4.23 14.21 16.00
N GLN A 424 3.50 14.05 14.89
CA GLN A 424 3.64 12.94 13.94
C GLN A 424 3.47 11.55 14.58
N LEU A 425 2.78 11.48 15.71
CA LEU A 425 2.50 10.25 16.44
C LEU A 425 1.17 9.61 16.02
N ALA A 426 0.31 10.33 15.29
CA ALA A 426 -0.94 9.82 14.73
C ALA A 426 -0.65 9.00 13.47
N ALA A 427 0.12 7.96 13.61
CA ALA A 427 0.44 7.03 12.52
C ALA A 427 -0.52 5.83 12.48
N TYR A 428 -1.43 5.73 13.43
CA TYR A 428 -2.24 4.52 13.67
C TYR A 428 -3.70 4.82 13.86
#